data_29aedfea068a86075f21732cba7fc3e4
#
_entry.id   29aedfea068a86075f21732cba7fc3e4
#
_cell.length_a   1.000
_cell.length_b   1.000
_cell.length_c   1.000
_cell.angle_alpha   90.00
_cell.angle_beta   90.00
_cell.angle_gamma   90.00
#
_symmetry.space_group_name_H-M   'P 1'
#
loop_
_entity.id
_entity.type
_entity.pdbx_description
1 polymer ?
#
loop_
_entity_poly.entity_id
_entity_poly.type
_entity_poly.pdbx_seq_one_letter_code
_entity_poly.pdbx_strand_id
1 'polypeptide(L)'
;MYPVDLPSNWISLHPGLKRKVIDSMVEHYERLTRKFATKILSGERVFLKSFVLLPLDILVAPIAFGYYFVGRYILAKTFIANYNCNNCGICVEQCPTKSIIISDNRPYWKFTCESCMKCMNYCPQRAIETAHTMVFLLLFLLIAIVNPFLSGVVTDWVATFFGHSRVAYESIYFVFQWSVALLFFFIGYKILHYLMGFPRINKILTMASLTSWKFWRRYKIPNQHVSAHPKGV
;
A
#
# COMPACT_ATOMS: atom_id res chain seq x y z
N MET A 1 -8.31 12.94 24.41
CA MET A 1 -7.55 11.92 23.62
C MET A 1 -6.07 12.25 23.64
N TYR A 2 -5.21 11.25 23.72
CA TYR A 2 -3.76 11.41 23.56
C TYR A 2 -3.34 10.68 22.30
N PRO A 3 -2.64 11.32 21.35
CA PRO A 3 -2.10 10.62 20.19
C PRO A 3 -1.00 9.66 20.64
N VAL A 4 -1.01 8.44 20.11
CA VAL A 4 0.02 7.43 20.30
C VAL A 4 0.60 7.13 18.92
N ASP A 5 1.85 7.57 18.69
CA ASP A 5 2.52 7.34 17.42
C ASP A 5 3.31 6.04 17.49
N LEU A 6 2.98 5.12 16.63
CA LEU A 6 3.69 3.86 16.45
C LEU A 6 4.58 3.95 15.20
N PRO A 7 5.66 3.13 15.16
CA PRO A 7 6.50 3.06 13.96
C PRO A 7 5.66 2.74 12.72
N SER A 8 5.77 3.58 11.69
CA SER A 8 5.04 3.35 10.44
C SER A 8 5.49 2.05 9.78
N ASN A 9 4.53 1.22 9.40
CA ASN A 9 4.77 -0.03 8.69
C ASN A 9 4.78 0.11 7.15
N TRP A 10 4.64 1.32 6.62
CA TRP A 10 4.59 1.59 5.18
C TRP A 10 5.97 1.46 4.50
N ILE A 11 6.60 0.32 4.69
CA ILE A 11 7.91 0.01 4.11
C ILE A 11 7.93 -0.14 2.59
N SER A 12 6.79 -0.06 1.93
CA SER A 12 6.71 0.10 0.48
C SER A 12 7.10 1.49 0.01
N LEU A 13 6.95 2.52 0.85
CA LEU A 13 7.18 3.93 0.50
C LEU A 13 8.42 4.52 1.20
N HIS A 14 8.81 3.97 2.34
CA HIS A 14 10.00 4.41 3.09
C HIS A 14 10.65 3.24 3.82
N PRO A 15 11.96 3.29 4.05
CA PRO A 15 12.65 2.24 4.81
C PRO A 15 12.19 2.21 6.27
N GLY A 16 12.09 1.03 6.85
CA GLY A 16 11.79 0.85 8.26
C GLY A 16 12.79 1.58 9.19
N LEU A 17 12.35 1.98 10.36
CA LEU A 17 13.16 2.68 11.35
C LEU A 17 14.27 1.78 11.92
N LYS A 18 15.33 2.39 12.44
CA LYS A 18 16.38 1.67 13.17
C LYS A 18 15.80 1.14 14.50
N ARG A 19 16.22 -0.05 14.93
CA ARG A 19 15.74 -0.69 16.16
C ARG A 19 15.78 0.23 17.36
N LYS A 20 16.90 0.94 17.56
CA LYS A 20 17.07 1.91 18.66
C LYS A 20 15.99 2.99 18.67
N VAL A 21 15.59 3.48 17.49
CA VAL A 21 14.52 4.49 17.37
C VAL A 21 13.16 3.89 17.74
N ILE A 22 12.88 2.67 17.28
CA ILE A 22 11.65 1.95 17.61
C ILE A 22 11.53 1.74 19.11
N ASP A 23 12.58 1.23 19.75
CA ASP A 23 12.60 0.95 21.18
C ASP A 23 12.39 2.24 22.00
N SER A 24 13.04 3.34 21.61
CA SER A 24 12.84 4.66 22.20
C SER A 24 11.40 5.19 22.04
N MET A 25 10.79 5.01 20.85
CA MET A 25 9.40 5.41 20.61
C MET A 25 8.43 4.59 21.47
N VAL A 26 8.59 3.27 21.49
CA VAL A 26 7.73 2.37 22.28
C VAL A 26 7.79 2.73 23.75
N GLU A 27 8.99 2.91 24.32
CA GLU A 27 9.17 3.30 25.72
C GLU A 27 8.54 4.66 26.03
N HIS A 28 8.71 5.65 25.14
CA HIS A 28 8.11 6.98 25.29
C HIS A 28 6.57 6.91 25.33
N TYR A 29 5.96 6.23 24.35
CA TYR A 29 4.51 6.15 24.25
C TYR A 29 3.90 5.22 25.32
N GLU A 30 4.62 4.20 25.77
CA GLU A 30 4.21 3.40 26.92
C GLU A 30 4.10 4.24 28.20
N ARG A 31 5.10 5.07 28.47
CA ARG A 31 5.05 6.01 29.62
C ARG A 31 3.88 7.00 29.51
N LEU A 32 3.65 7.55 28.31
CA LEU A 32 2.52 8.47 28.08
C LEU A 32 1.18 7.77 28.28
N THR A 33 1.04 6.56 27.74
CA THR A 33 -0.20 5.76 27.86
C THR A 33 -0.49 5.43 29.32
N ARG A 34 0.52 5.03 30.11
CA ARG A 34 0.38 4.77 31.56
C ARG A 34 -0.08 6.04 32.29
N LYS A 35 0.56 7.19 32.05
CA LYS A 35 0.15 8.49 32.63
C LYS A 35 -1.29 8.86 32.25
N PHE A 36 -1.68 8.62 31.02
CA PHE A 36 -3.04 8.91 30.54
C PHE A 36 -4.07 7.96 31.19
N ALA A 37 -3.76 6.68 31.28
CA ALA A 37 -4.59 5.70 31.98
C ALA A 37 -4.82 6.06 33.44
N THR A 38 -3.77 6.49 34.16
CA THR A 38 -3.89 6.95 35.54
C THR A 38 -4.84 8.15 35.65
N LYS A 39 -4.75 9.12 34.74
CA LYS A 39 -5.66 10.28 34.71
C LYS A 39 -7.12 9.92 34.45
N ILE A 40 -7.37 8.96 33.57
CA ILE A 40 -8.73 8.43 33.33
C ILE A 40 -9.27 7.79 34.60
N LEU A 41 -8.46 6.97 35.27
CA LEU A 41 -8.84 6.27 36.50
C LEU A 41 -9.11 7.24 37.67
N SER A 42 -8.41 8.39 37.71
CA SER A 42 -8.68 9.45 38.69
C SER A 42 -9.86 10.37 38.34
N GLY A 43 -10.56 10.12 37.24
CA GLY A 43 -11.70 10.93 36.80
C GLY A 43 -11.34 12.29 36.20
N GLU A 44 -10.06 12.54 35.91
CA GLU A 44 -9.64 13.80 35.28
C GLU A 44 -10.09 13.90 33.82
N ARG A 45 -10.62 15.07 33.46
CA ARG A 45 -10.99 15.35 32.05
C ARG A 45 -9.78 15.89 31.29
N VAL A 46 -9.27 15.15 30.31
CA VAL A 46 -8.09 15.52 29.52
C VAL A 46 -8.49 15.73 28.05
N PHE A 47 -9.01 16.91 27.71
CA PHE A 47 -9.47 17.22 26.36
C PHE A 47 -8.53 18.13 25.55
N LEU A 48 -7.74 18.97 26.22
CA LEU A 48 -7.10 20.15 25.59
C LEU A 48 -6.11 19.80 24.43
N LYS A 49 -5.33 18.72 24.55
CA LYS A 49 -4.30 18.43 23.54
C LYS A 49 -4.86 17.92 22.21
N SER A 50 -6.04 17.32 22.20
CA SER A 50 -6.68 16.85 20.97
C SER A 50 -7.16 17.98 20.09
N PHE A 51 -7.59 19.11 20.69
CA PHE A 51 -8.06 20.27 19.94
C PHE A 51 -6.91 21.04 19.24
N VAL A 52 -5.70 20.97 19.77
CA VAL A 52 -4.53 21.63 19.13
C VAL A 52 -4.17 21.00 17.79
N LEU A 53 -4.36 19.68 17.64
CA LEU A 53 -4.05 18.94 16.41
C LEU A 53 -5.22 18.89 15.44
N LEU A 54 -6.43 19.26 15.86
CA LEU A 54 -7.65 19.20 15.04
C LEU A 54 -7.53 19.92 13.69
N PRO A 55 -6.93 21.13 13.56
CA PRO A 55 -6.75 21.75 12.25
C PRO A 55 -5.88 20.93 11.31
N LEU A 56 -4.83 20.31 11.84
CA LEU A 56 -3.94 19.40 11.07
C LEU A 56 -4.69 18.14 10.64
N ASP A 57 -5.48 17.56 11.54
CA ASP A 57 -6.27 16.36 11.24
C ASP A 57 -7.30 16.65 10.13
N ILE A 58 -7.96 17.81 10.17
CA ILE A 58 -8.90 18.25 9.11
C ILE A 58 -8.16 18.43 7.77
N LEU A 59 -6.96 19.02 7.79
CA LEU A 59 -6.15 19.21 6.57
C LEU A 59 -5.73 17.86 5.95
N VAL A 60 -5.43 16.86 6.77
CA VAL A 60 -4.97 15.52 6.32
C VAL A 60 -6.15 14.59 6.01
N ALA A 61 -7.35 14.87 6.54
CA ALA A 61 -8.52 14.02 6.35
C ALA A 61 -8.82 13.65 4.89
N PRO A 62 -8.76 14.56 3.88
CA PRO A 62 -8.99 14.19 2.49
C PRO A 62 -8.02 13.13 1.97
N ILE A 63 -6.75 13.17 2.41
CA ILE A 63 -5.72 12.16 2.05
C ILE A 63 -6.08 10.82 2.68
N ALA A 64 -6.51 10.82 3.94
CA ALA A 64 -6.94 9.61 4.65
C ALA A 64 -8.17 8.97 3.98
N PHE A 65 -9.16 9.77 3.58
CA PHE A 65 -10.32 9.31 2.83
C PHE A 65 -9.93 8.74 1.47
N GLY A 66 -9.11 9.45 0.70
CA GLY A 66 -8.60 8.97 -0.59
C GLY A 66 -7.87 7.63 -0.44
N TYR A 67 -7.03 7.49 0.58
CA TYR A 67 -6.38 6.22 0.90
C TYR A 67 -7.38 5.12 1.27
N TYR A 68 -8.33 5.42 2.16
CA TYR A 68 -9.31 4.45 2.64
C TYR A 68 -10.19 3.87 1.52
N PHE A 69 -10.67 4.71 0.61
CA PHE A 69 -11.57 4.27 -0.45
C PHE A 69 -10.86 3.72 -1.69
N VAL A 70 -9.67 4.20 -2.01
CA VAL A 70 -8.99 3.90 -3.28
C VAL A 70 -7.55 3.43 -3.06
N GLY A 71 -6.75 4.20 -2.32
CA GLY A 71 -5.30 4.02 -2.25
C GLY A 71 -4.86 2.65 -1.74
N ARG A 72 -5.56 2.08 -0.75
CA ARG A 72 -5.24 0.76 -0.19
C ARG A 72 -5.34 -0.36 -1.23
N TYR A 73 -6.32 -0.31 -2.11
CA TYR A 73 -6.53 -1.33 -3.15
C TYR A 73 -5.49 -1.21 -4.26
N ILE A 74 -5.15 0.00 -4.67
CA ILE A 74 -4.10 0.26 -5.66
C ILE A 74 -2.75 -0.17 -5.13
N LEU A 75 -2.41 0.19 -3.89
CA LEU A 75 -1.13 -0.15 -3.28
C LEU A 75 -0.94 -1.67 -3.18
N ALA A 76 -2.01 -2.43 -2.88
CA ALA A 76 -1.98 -3.88 -2.86
C ALA A 76 -1.54 -4.49 -4.20
N LYS A 77 -1.91 -3.84 -5.32
CA LYS A 77 -1.56 -4.27 -6.67
C LYS A 77 -0.14 -3.88 -7.11
N THR A 78 0.61 -3.24 -6.24
CA THR A 78 2.04 -2.99 -6.47
C THR A 78 2.94 -4.07 -5.90
N PHE A 79 2.41 -5.01 -5.09
CA PHE A 79 3.21 -6.07 -4.48
C PHE A 79 3.54 -7.17 -5.48
N ILE A 80 4.80 -7.56 -5.49
CA ILE A 80 5.34 -8.62 -6.33
C ILE A 80 6.22 -9.56 -5.52
N ALA A 81 6.41 -10.77 -6.00
CA ALA A 81 7.35 -11.72 -5.43
C ALA A 81 8.55 -11.92 -6.35
N ASN A 82 9.75 -11.66 -5.83
CA ASN A 82 11.00 -11.90 -6.55
C ASN A 82 11.38 -13.41 -6.56
N TYR A 83 12.48 -13.74 -7.23
CA TYR A 83 12.95 -15.12 -7.37
C TYR A 83 13.38 -15.81 -6.08
N ASN A 84 13.61 -15.08 -5.01
CA ASN A 84 13.91 -15.69 -3.72
C ASN A 84 12.66 -16.32 -3.08
N CYS A 85 11.48 -16.15 -3.69
CA CYS A 85 10.26 -16.78 -3.21
C CYS A 85 10.34 -18.30 -3.40
N ASN A 86 10.34 -19.04 -2.30
CA ASN A 86 10.34 -20.51 -2.28
C ASN A 86 8.95 -21.10 -2.04
N ASN A 87 7.91 -20.29 -2.19
CA ASN A 87 6.51 -20.68 -2.00
C ASN A 87 6.20 -21.30 -0.62
N CYS A 88 6.83 -20.81 0.45
CA CYS A 88 6.66 -21.36 1.80
C CYS A 88 5.27 -21.10 2.44
N GLY A 89 4.41 -20.31 1.83
CA GLY A 89 3.04 -20.04 2.32
C GLY A 89 2.91 -19.09 3.50
N ILE A 90 3.99 -18.69 4.19
CA ILE A 90 3.95 -17.86 5.39
C ILE A 90 3.17 -16.55 5.19
N CYS A 91 3.32 -15.91 4.03
CA CYS A 91 2.62 -14.67 3.71
C CYS A 91 1.10 -14.87 3.61
N VAL A 92 0.65 -16.05 3.17
CA VAL A 92 -0.77 -16.43 3.12
C VAL A 92 -1.31 -16.66 4.51
N GLU A 93 -0.61 -17.47 5.30
CA GLU A 93 -0.98 -17.83 6.66
C GLU A 93 -1.06 -16.61 7.60
N GLN A 94 -0.04 -15.75 7.53
CA GLN A 94 0.09 -14.57 8.38
C GLN A 94 -0.76 -13.37 7.90
N CYS A 95 -1.49 -13.50 6.79
CA CYS A 95 -2.32 -12.41 6.29
C CYS A 95 -3.57 -12.20 7.16
N PRO A 96 -3.73 -11.04 7.82
CA PRO A 96 -4.86 -10.81 8.73
C PRO A 96 -6.21 -10.78 8.00
N THR A 97 -6.21 -10.36 6.73
CA THR A 97 -7.41 -10.25 5.89
C THR A 97 -7.59 -11.45 4.95
N LYS A 98 -6.69 -12.46 5.02
CA LYS A 98 -6.69 -13.63 4.13
C LYS A 98 -6.77 -13.26 2.64
N SER A 99 -6.11 -12.17 2.29
CA SER A 99 -6.15 -11.57 0.95
C SER A 99 -5.06 -12.08 0.01
N ILE A 100 -4.23 -13.01 0.45
CA ILE A 100 -3.15 -13.56 -0.35
C ILE A 100 -3.50 -15.01 -0.69
N ILE A 101 -3.38 -15.34 -1.97
CA ILE A 101 -3.49 -16.71 -2.47
C ILE A 101 -2.20 -17.07 -3.21
N ILE A 102 -1.92 -18.35 -3.36
CA ILE A 102 -0.84 -18.79 -4.25
C ILE A 102 -1.45 -19.04 -5.63
N SER A 103 -0.90 -18.37 -6.63
CA SER A 103 -1.19 -18.56 -8.05
C SER A 103 0.13 -18.67 -8.79
N ASP A 104 0.26 -19.66 -9.67
CA ASP A 104 1.48 -19.90 -10.45
C ASP A 104 2.76 -19.97 -9.59
N ASN A 105 2.67 -20.68 -8.47
CA ASN A 105 3.74 -20.84 -7.46
C ASN A 105 4.23 -19.53 -6.83
N ARG A 106 3.38 -18.47 -6.83
CA ARG A 106 3.70 -17.15 -6.28
C ARG A 106 2.52 -16.57 -5.52
N PRO A 107 2.75 -15.71 -4.51
CA PRO A 107 1.70 -14.98 -3.85
C PRO A 107 1.04 -13.98 -4.81
N TYR A 108 -0.28 -14.01 -4.83
CA TYR A 108 -1.15 -13.07 -5.55
C TYR A 108 -2.04 -12.34 -4.54
N TRP A 109 -2.07 -11.01 -4.60
CA TRP A 109 -2.84 -10.16 -3.69
C TRP A 109 -4.23 -9.85 -4.26
N LYS A 110 -5.28 -10.27 -3.55
CA LYS A 110 -6.68 -9.95 -3.87
C LYS A 110 -7.01 -8.49 -3.56
N PHE A 111 -8.18 -8.02 -4.01
CA PHE A 111 -8.65 -6.66 -3.71
C PHE A 111 -9.02 -6.43 -2.24
N THR A 112 -9.19 -7.48 -1.46
CA THR A 112 -9.43 -7.40 -0.02
C THR A 112 -8.17 -7.07 0.79
N CYS A 113 -7.02 -6.87 0.13
CA CYS A 113 -5.77 -6.55 0.81
C CYS A 113 -5.79 -5.11 1.35
N GLU A 114 -5.50 -4.97 2.64
CA GLU A 114 -5.43 -3.70 3.36
C GLU A 114 -4.05 -3.03 3.28
N SER A 115 -3.13 -3.55 2.47
CA SER A 115 -1.77 -3.02 2.30
C SER A 115 -1.00 -2.80 3.61
N CYS A 116 -1.20 -3.67 4.59
CA CYS A 116 -0.60 -3.55 5.93
C CYS A 116 0.90 -3.92 5.98
N MET A 117 1.51 -4.34 4.87
CA MET A 117 2.92 -4.74 4.72
C MET A 117 3.37 -5.90 5.64
N LYS A 118 2.46 -6.56 6.36
CA LYS A 118 2.81 -7.68 7.23
C LYS A 118 3.52 -8.80 6.46
N CYS A 119 2.99 -9.19 5.30
CA CYS A 119 3.60 -10.20 4.44
C CYS A 119 5.05 -9.86 4.04
N MET A 120 5.32 -8.59 3.75
CA MET A 120 6.65 -8.10 3.40
C MET A 120 7.64 -8.18 4.58
N ASN A 121 7.17 -7.85 5.80
CA ASN A 121 7.98 -7.92 7.01
C ASN A 121 8.23 -9.36 7.49
N TYR A 122 7.23 -10.25 7.33
CA TYR A 122 7.31 -11.65 7.78
C TYR A 122 8.01 -12.58 6.78
N CYS A 123 8.27 -12.14 5.55
CA CYS A 123 8.90 -12.98 4.55
C CYS A 123 10.36 -13.32 4.92
N PRO A 124 10.69 -14.59 5.25
CA PRO A 124 12.04 -14.98 5.65
C PRO A 124 13.05 -14.83 4.49
N GLN A 125 12.58 -15.01 3.26
CA GLN A 125 13.38 -14.87 2.04
C GLN A 125 13.46 -13.43 1.54
N ARG A 126 12.79 -12.47 2.21
CA ARG A 126 12.66 -11.07 1.75
C ARG A 126 12.20 -10.98 0.29
N ALA A 127 11.36 -11.93 -0.13
CA ALA A 127 10.98 -12.08 -1.53
C ALA A 127 9.85 -11.14 -1.96
N ILE A 128 9.11 -10.55 -1.03
CA ILE A 128 8.00 -9.64 -1.35
C ILE A 128 8.54 -8.22 -1.50
N GLU A 129 8.29 -7.64 -2.68
CA GLU A 129 8.79 -6.33 -3.10
C GLU A 129 7.62 -5.44 -3.54
N THR A 130 7.88 -4.13 -3.67
CA THR A 130 6.96 -3.18 -4.29
C THR A 130 7.44 -2.84 -5.69
N ALA A 131 6.58 -2.99 -6.70
CA ALA A 131 6.91 -2.73 -8.11
C ALA A 131 6.87 -1.22 -8.43
N HIS A 132 7.76 -0.43 -7.83
CA HIS A 132 7.81 1.02 -8.03
C HIS A 132 7.91 1.40 -9.51
N THR A 133 8.81 0.77 -10.23
CA THR A 133 9.04 1.05 -11.67
C THR A 133 7.78 0.82 -12.49
N MET A 134 7.02 -0.24 -12.19
CA MET A 134 5.74 -0.48 -12.87
C MET A 134 4.75 0.65 -12.58
N VAL A 135 4.65 1.08 -11.31
CA VAL A 135 3.75 2.17 -10.93
C VAL A 135 4.12 3.45 -11.69
N PHE A 136 5.41 3.81 -11.73
CA PHE A 136 5.87 4.97 -12.49
C PHE A 136 5.58 4.83 -13.99
N LEU A 137 5.82 3.66 -14.57
CA LEU A 137 5.54 3.41 -15.99
C LEU A 137 4.04 3.52 -16.28
N LEU A 138 3.18 2.91 -15.46
CA LEU A 138 1.74 2.96 -15.63
C LEU A 138 1.21 4.40 -15.48
N LEU A 139 1.69 5.16 -14.50
CA LEU A 139 1.35 6.57 -14.33
C LEU A 139 1.82 7.40 -15.51
N PHE A 140 3.04 7.18 -15.99
CA PHE A 140 3.55 7.87 -17.19
C PHE A 140 2.69 7.60 -18.42
N LEU A 141 2.37 6.34 -18.70
CA LEU A 141 1.49 5.95 -19.82
C LEU A 141 0.09 6.55 -19.68
N LEU A 142 -0.46 6.55 -18.47
CA LEU A 142 -1.76 7.16 -18.20
C LEU A 142 -1.75 8.66 -18.48
N ILE A 143 -0.75 9.39 -18.00
CA ILE A 143 -0.66 10.85 -18.13
C ILE A 143 -0.27 11.26 -19.55
N ALA A 144 0.72 10.61 -20.16
CA ALA A 144 1.30 11.03 -21.43
C ALA A 144 0.52 10.54 -22.66
N ILE A 145 -0.19 9.43 -22.56
CA ILE A 145 -0.86 8.80 -23.71
C ILE A 145 -2.37 8.76 -23.50
N VAL A 146 -2.82 8.13 -22.40
CA VAL A 146 -4.24 7.85 -22.18
C VAL A 146 -5.02 9.13 -21.92
N ASN A 147 -4.55 10.00 -21.06
CA ASN A 147 -5.22 11.26 -20.73
C ASN A 147 -5.43 12.20 -21.93
N PRO A 148 -4.43 12.50 -22.76
CA PRO A 148 -4.65 13.35 -23.95
C PRO A 148 -5.65 12.76 -24.91
N PHE A 149 -5.59 11.45 -25.15
CA PHE A 149 -6.55 10.76 -26.02
C PHE A 149 -7.97 10.81 -25.46
N LEU A 150 -8.14 10.53 -24.16
CA LEU A 150 -9.44 10.55 -23.49
C LEU A 150 -10.05 11.94 -23.43
N SER A 151 -9.25 12.98 -23.21
CA SER A 151 -9.76 14.36 -23.17
C SER A 151 -10.39 14.76 -24.51
N GLY A 152 -9.78 14.37 -25.64
CA GLY A 152 -10.37 14.57 -26.97
C GLY A 152 -11.73 13.88 -27.13
N VAL A 153 -11.76 12.57 -26.88
CA VAL A 153 -12.98 11.77 -27.02
C VAL A 153 -14.12 12.29 -26.10
N VAL A 154 -13.80 12.61 -24.84
CA VAL A 154 -14.82 13.09 -23.88
C VAL A 154 -15.30 14.48 -24.27
N THR A 155 -14.41 15.36 -24.75
CA THR A 155 -14.81 16.70 -25.20
C THR A 155 -15.81 16.64 -26.34
N ASP A 156 -15.52 15.84 -27.36
CA ASP A 156 -16.41 15.68 -28.52
C ASP A 156 -17.74 15.08 -28.12
N TRP A 157 -17.73 14.08 -27.26
CA TRP A 157 -18.93 13.42 -26.79
C TRP A 157 -19.81 14.34 -25.93
N VAL A 158 -19.22 15.05 -24.96
CA VAL A 158 -19.96 15.99 -24.09
C VAL A 158 -20.51 17.16 -24.90
N ALA A 159 -19.74 17.71 -25.84
CA ALA A 159 -20.22 18.77 -26.72
C ALA A 159 -21.45 18.36 -27.55
N THR A 160 -21.51 17.10 -27.98
CA THR A 160 -22.62 16.56 -28.75
C THR A 160 -23.92 16.43 -27.93
N PHE A 161 -23.82 15.97 -26.67
CA PHE A 161 -25.02 15.67 -25.84
C PHE A 161 -25.41 16.75 -24.85
N PHE A 162 -24.44 17.51 -24.30
CA PHE A 162 -24.63 18.48 -23.22
C PHE A 162 -24.28 19.91 -23.62
N GLY A 163 -23.97 20.14 -24.90
CA GLY A 163 -23.48 21.43 -25.36
C GLY A 163 -22.12 21.79 -24.70
N HIS A 164 -21.84 23.07 -24.55
CA HIS A 164 -20.58 23.55 -24.00
C HIS A 164 -20.59 23.70 -22.45
N SER A 165 -21.33 22.84 -21.74
CA SER A 165 -21.39 22.89 -20.27
C SER A 165 -20.06 22.42 -19.66
N ARG A 166 -19.29 23.34 -19.09
CA ARG A 166 -18.03 23.07 -18.41
C ARG A 166 -18.20 22.09 -17.23
N VAL A 167 -19.27 22.25 -16.46
CA VAL A 167 -19.53 21.38 -15.30
C VAL A 167 -19.79 19.94 -15.72
N ALA A 168 -20.59 19.74 -16.80
CA ALA A 168 -20.84 18.40 -17.33
C ALA A 168 -19.54 17.75 -17.83
N TYR A 169 -18.73 18.51 -18.56
CA TYR A 169 -17.43 18.03 -19.06
C TYR A 169 -16.51 17.58 -17.89
N GLU A 170 -16.27 18.43 -16.93
CA GLU A 170 -15.35 18.13 -15.81
C GLU A 170 -15.84 16.92 -14.99
N SER A 171 -17.14 16.81 -14.76
CA SER A 171 -17.71 15.70 -13.99
C SER A 171 -17.60 14.37 -14.74
N ILE A 172 -17.95 14.34 -16.02
CA ILE A 172 -17.90 13.13 -16.85
C ILE A 172 -16.45 12.73 -17.07
N TYR A 173 -15.57 13.69 -17.37
CA TYR A 173 -14.13 13.45 -17.54
C TYR A 173 -13.51 12.87 -16.27
N PHE A 174 -13.82 13.41 -15.10
CA PHE A 174 -13.34 12.90 -13.81
C PHE A 174 -13.74 11.44 -13.60
N VAL A 175 -15.04 11.10 -13.74
CA VAL A 175 -15.52 9.72 -13.55
C VAL A 175 -14.90 8.77 -14.56
N PHE A 176 -14.80 9.19 -15.81
CA PHE A 176 -14.25 8.37 -16.89
C PHE A 176 -12.76 8.13 -16.69
N GLN A 177 -11.99 9.18 -16.37
CA GLN A 177 -10.56 9.09 -16.09
C GLN A 177 -10.25 8.12 -14.94
N TRP A 178 -10.99 8.21 -13.84
CA TRP A 178 -10.83 7.30 -12.71
C TRP A 178 -11.18 5.86 -13.07
N SER A 179 -12.24 5.65 -13.82
CA SER A 179 -12.65 4.32 -14.28
C SER A 179 -11.58 3.68 -15.15
N VAL A 180 -11.03 4.43 -16.10
CA VAL A 180 -9.94 3.97 -16.96
C VAL A 180 -8.67 3.70 -16.16
N ALA A 181 -8.30 4.57 -15.23
CA ALA A 181 -7.13 4.37 -14.37
C ALA A 181 -7.25 3.08 -13.56
N LEU A 182 -8.39 2.84 -12.92
CA LEU A 182 -8.63 1.61 -12.14
C LEU A 182 -8.58 0.36 -13.03
N LEU A 183 -9.21 0.39 -14.20
CA LEU A 183 -9.18 -0.71 -15.15
C LEU A 183 -7.75 -0.99 -15.64
N PHE A 184 -7.00 0.06 -15.96
CA PHE A 184 -5.62 -0.04 -16.40
C PHE A 184 -4.71 -0.65 -15.33
N PHE A 185 -4.85 -0.23 -14.06
CA PHE A 185 -4.13 -0.85 -12.94
C PHE A 185 -4.54 -2.31 -12.73
N PHE A 186 -5.81 -2.63 -12.87
CA PHE A 186 -6.32 -3.99 -12.72
C PHE A 186 -5.76 -4.95 -13.77
N ILE A 187 -5.83 -4.54 -15.04
CA ILE A 187 -5.29 -5.32 -16.17
C ILE A 187 -3.77 -5.39 -16.06
N GLY A 188 -3.12 -4.25 -15.81
CA GLY A 188 -1.67 -4.15 -15.64
C GLY A 188 -1.15 -5.07 -14.52
N TYR A 189 -1.86 -5.19 -13.41
CA TYR A 189 -1.48 -6.12 -12.34
C TYR A 189 -1.57 -7.59 -12.76
N LYS A 190 -2.59 -7.99 -13.51
CA LYS A 190 -2.69 -9.37 -14.02
C LYS A 190 -1.56 -9.68 -15.00
N ILE A 191 -1.28 -8.75 -15.90
CA ILE A 191 -0.17 -8.86 -16.84
C ILE A 191 1.15 -8.95 -16.08
N LEU A 192 1.37 -8.07 -15.10
CA LEU A 192 2.55 -8.09 -14.27
C LEU A 192 2.74 -9.44 -13.56
N HIS A 193 1.67 -9.96 -12.94
CA HIS A 193 1.73 -11.25 -12.24
C HIS A 193 2.17 -12.37 -13.20
N TYR A 194 1.61 -12.41 -14.40
CA TYR A 194 2.01 -13.35 -15.44
C TYR A 194 3.48 -13.14 -15.86
N LEU A 195 3.89 -11.91 -16.16
CA LEU A 195 5.25 -11.57 -16.56
C LEU A 195 6.30 -11.90 -15.49
N MET A 196 5.94 -11.81 -14.21
CA MET A 196 6.81 -12.19 -13.09
C MET A 196 7.14 -13.70 -13.11
N GLY A 197 6.41 -14.52 -13.86
CA GLY A 197 6.76 -15.91 -14.15
C GLY A 197 8.05 -16.07 -14.96
N PHE A 198 8.47 -15.06 -15.72
CA PHE A 198 9.68 -15.12 -16.53
C PHE A 198 10.92 -14.64 -15.75
N PRO A 199 12.00 -15.44 -15.63
CA PRO A 199 13.17 -15.12 -14.81
C PRO A 199 13.82 -13.78 -15.11
N ARG A 200 14.01 -13.46 -16.37
CA ARG A 200 14.65 -12.23 -16.81
C ARG A 200 13.83 -10.99 -16.46
N ILE A 201 12.52 -11.05 -16.71
CA ILE A 201 11.59 -9.95 -16.42
C ILE A 201 11.50 -9.72 -14.91
N ASN A 202 11.34 -10.79 -14.14
CA ASN A 202 11.32 -10.73 -12.68
C ASN A 202 12.60 -10.05 -12.14
N LYS A 203 13.77 -10.45 -12.61
CA LYS A 203 15.04 -9.87 -12.19
C LYS A 203 15.12 -8.37 -12.50
N ILE A 204 14.71 -7.94 -13.69
CA ILE A 204 14.71 -6.53 -14.10
C ILE A 204 13.75 -5.70 -13.22
N LEU A 205 12.51 -6.16 -13.07
CA LEU A 205 11.50 -5.45 -12.28
C LEU A 205 11.86 -5.35 -10.79
N THR A 206 12.47 -6.40 -10.24
CA THR A 206 12.87 -6.41 -8.83
C THR A 206 14.16 -5.63 -8.58
N MET A 207 15.11 -5.59 -9.50
CA MET A 207 16.30 -4.73 -9.38
C MET A 207 15.93 -3.24 -9.34
N ALA A 208 14.90 -2.85 -10.07
CA ALA A 208 14.40 -1.49 -10.11
C ALA A 208 13.45 -1.15 -8.92
N SER A 209 13.16 -2.12 -8.06
CA SER A 209 12.38 -1.90 -6.83
C SER A 209 13.28 -1.34 -5.73
N LEU A 210 12.88 -0.20 -5.12
CA LEU A 210 13.61 0.38 -3.99
C LEU A 210 13.64 -0.57 -2.79
N THR A 211 12.60 -1.39 -2.60
CA THR A 211 12.49 -2.32 -1.47
C THR A 211 13.44 -3.52 -1.58
N SER A 212 14.03 -3.78 -2.75
CA SER A 212 15.03 -4.83 -2.95
C SER A 212 16.42 -4.48 -2.41
N TRP A 213 16.72 -3.19 -2.27
CA TRP A 213 18.03 -2.71 -1.90
C TRP A 213 18.34 -2.96 -0.42
N LYS A 214 19.61 -3.25 -0.10
CA LYS A 214 20.06 -3.58 1.26
C LYS A 214 19.81 -2.45 2.27
N PHE A 215 19.89 -1.19 1.85
CA PHE A 215 19.64 -0.05 2.72
C PHE A 215 18.15 0.11 3.07
N TRP A 216 17.24 -0.50 2.30
CA TRP A 216 15.81 -0.47 2.56
C TRP A 216 15.46 -1.44 3.69
N ARG A 217 15.43 -0.93 4.90
CA ARG A 217 15.20 -1.73 6.10
C ARG A 217 13.75 -2.21 6.18
N ARG A 218 13.60 -3.47 6.56
CA ARG A 218 12.34 -4.08 6.98
C ARG A 218 12.38 -4.32 8.47
N TYR A 219 11.21 -4.36 9.12
CA TYR A 219 11.15 -4.69 10.53
C TYR A 219 11.52 -6.17 10.72
N LYS A 220 12.43 -6.43 11.67
CA LYS A 220 12.72 -7.79 12.10
C LYS A 220 11.64 -8.20 13.10
N ILE A 221 10.94 -9.26 12.80
CA ILE A 221 10.00 -9.88 13.71
C ILE A 221 10.79 -10.83 14.59
N PRO A 222 10.59 -10.81 15.93
CA PRO A 222 11.16 -11.82 16.81
C PRO A 222 10.77 -13.21 16.30
N ASN A 223 11.71 -14.17 16.37
CA ASN A 223 11.51 -15.55 15.93
C ASN A 223 10.29 -16.15 16.63
N GLN A 224 9.12 -15.95 16.07
CA GLN A 224 8.02 -16.84 16.33
C GLN A 224 8.37 -18.11 15.54
N HIS A 225 8.34 -19.24 16.21
CA HIS A 225 8.49 -20.56 15.58
C HIS A 225 7.49 -20.66 14.43
N VAL A 226 7.93 -20.27 13.25
CA VAL A 226 7.21 -20.55 12.02
C VAL A 226 7.52 -22.00 11.75
N SER A 227 6.63 -22.88 12.20
CA SER A 227 6.65 -24.27 11.77
C SER A 227 6.61 -24.26 10.25
N ALA A 228 7.74 -24.59 9.62
CA ALA A 228 7.80 -24.78 8.19
C ALA A 228 6.77 -25.86 7.85
N HIS A 229 5.70 -25.49 7.18
CA HIS A 229 4.79 -26.48 6.62
C HIS A 229 5.60 -27.37 5.69
N PRO A 230 5.56 -28.70 5.85
CA PRO A 230 6.17 -29.62 4.91
C PRO A 230 5.53 -29.35 3.54
N LYS A 231 6.35 -29.30 2.52
CA LYS A 231 5.93 -29.20 1.13
C LYS A 231 4.90 -30.31 0.87
N GLY A 232 3.64 -29.92 0.84
CA GLY A 232 2.57 -30.84 0.45
C GLY A 232 2.73 -31.21 -1.01
N VAL A 233 2.64 -32.49 -1.26
CA VAL A 233 2.63 -33.25 -2.49
C VAL A 233 1.68 -32.65 -3.52
#